data_6a02b6cf7ad68102c9b4f9025dbe83cb
#
_entry.id   6a02b6cf7ad68102c9b4f9025dbe83cb
#
_cell.length_a   1.000
_cell.length_b   1.000
_cell.length_c   1.000
_cell.angle_alpha   90.00
_cell.angle_beta   90.00
_cell.angle_gamma   90.00
#
_symmetry.space_group_name_H-M   'P 1'
#
loop_
_entity.id
_entity.type
_entity.pdbx_description
1 polymer ?
#
loop_
_entity_poly.entity_id
_entity_poly.type
_entity_poly.pdbx_seq_one_letter_code
_entity_poly.pdbx_strand_id
1 'polypeptide(L)'
;MMSETDKEHIAIFDSGIGGLTVLYEARKLLPSESFLYYADSHNNPYGPKSSLEIASYVKNAVEYLQQFNLKALVLACNTATSVVVQELRNEYSFPIIGMEPAVKPAAEIADGKKILVCATERTLSEEKLSQLISGLDAEDKVEKMALSELVCFSENEQFEGAKPKNYCKEQFNGINWEEFGALVLGCTHFIFFRNLIQSVIPQHVQVVDGNLGTVKRLTSLIETTALDYSRGIVYHESEAMADAGRFERYLKYLQELDQ
;
A
#
# COMPACT_ATOMS: atom_id res chain seq x y z
N MET A 1 28.31 10.20 -17.09
CA MET A 1 27.26 9.54 -16.31
C MET A 1 26.28 10.62 -15.92
N MET A 2 24.98 10.48 -16.21
CA MET A 2 23.96 11.40 -15.71
C MET A 2 23.96 11.31 -14.19
N SER A 3 23.83 12.45 -13.49
CA SER A 3 23.64 12.44 -12.03
C SER A 3 22.32 11.73 -11.70
N GLU A 4 22.13 11.27 -10.46
CA GLU A 4 20.84 10.66 -10.06
C GLU A 4 19.69 11.66 -10.17
N THR A 5 19.95 12.95 -9.98
CA THR A 5 18.98 14.03 -10.16
C THR A 5 18.56 14.28 -11.62
N ASP A 6 19.35 13.83 -12.60
CA ASP A 6 19.03 13.99 -14.02
C ASP A 6 18.15 12.83 -14.56
N LYS A 7 18.00 11.75 -13.81
CA LYS A 7 17.15 10.61 -14.20
C LYS A 7 15.71 10.88 -13.82
N GLU A 8 14.79 10.50 -14.69
CA GLU A 8 13.37 10.48 -14.31
C GLU A 8 13.09 9.31 -13.37
N HIS A 9 12.40 9.58 -12.28
CA HIS A 9 12.04 8.59 -11.27
C HIS A 9 10.53 8.46 -11.11
N ILE A 10 10.07 7.24 -10.91
CA ILE A 10 8.76 6.96 -10.33
C ILE A 10 8.97 6.94 -8.81
N ALA A 11 8.45 7.96 -8.12
CA ALA A 11 8.50 7.99 -6.67
C ALA A 11 7.37 7.13 -6.08
N ILE A 12 7.70 6.31 -5.08
CA ILE A 12 6.73 5.53 -4.30
C ILE A 12 6.87 5.97 -2.85
N PHE A 13 5.85 6.66 -2.37
CA PHE A 13 5.74 7.16 -1.01
C PHE A 13 4.93 6.22 -0.15
N ASP A 14 5.42 5.92 1.04
CA ASP A 14 4.66 5.27 2.12
C ASP A 14 5.01 5.86 3.48
N SER A 15 4.15 5.66 4.48
CA SER A 15 4.42 6.06 5.85
C SER A 15 5.55 5.26 6.52
N GLY A 16 5.90 4.11 5.95
CA GLY A 16 6.93 3.19 6.46
C GLY A 16 7.41 2.23 5.40
N ILE A 17 7.50 0.93 5.75
CA ILE A 17 7.97 -0.13 4.84
C ILE A 17 6.85 -0.75 4.00
N GLY A 18 5.59 -0.48 4.31
CA GLY A 18 4.45 -1.12 3.65
C GLY A 18 4.44 -0.93 2.13
N GLY A 19 4.80 0.25 1.65
CA GLY A 19 4.86 0.59 0.24
C GLY A 19 5.88 -0.19 -0.58
N LEU A 20 6.81 -0.93 0.07
CA LEU A 20 7.71 -1.86 -0.62
C LEU A 20 6.92 -2.98 -1.34
N THR A 21 5.72 -3.30 -0.87
CA THR A 21 4.82 -4.25 -1.55
C THR A 21 4.35 -3.71 -2.90
N VAL A 22 4.08 -2.40 -2.99
CA VAL A 22 3.74 -1.71 -4.24
C VAL A 22 4.97 -1.58 -5.14
N LEU A 23 6.13 -1.22 -4.58
CA LEU A 23 7.41 -1.17 -5.29
C LEU A 23 7.76 -2.54 -5.91
N TYR A 24 7.58 -3.61 -5.15
CA TYR A 24 7.81 -4.98 -5.62
C TYR A 24 6.97 -5.29 -6.86
N GLU A 25 5.67 -4.99 -6.81
CA GLU A 25 4.77 -5.21 -7.95
C GLU A 25 5.09 -4.26 -9.13
N ALA A 26 5.46 -3.00 -8.84
CA ALA A 26 5.84 -2.05 -9.86
C ALA A 26 7.11 -2.50 -10.63
N ARG A 27 8.10 -3.04 -9.93
CA ARG A 27 9.32 -3.57 -10.58
C ARG A 27 9.05 -4.77 -11.49
N LYS A 28 8.07 -5.60 -11.17
CA LYS A 28 7.66 -6.73 -12.03
C LYS A 28 7.05 -6.24 -13.34
N LEU A 29 6.21 -5.20 -13.28
CA LEU A 29 5.50 -4.67 -14.45
C LEU A 29 6.28 -3.61 -15.23
N LEU A 30 7.20 -2.91 -14.57
CA LEU A 30 7.97 -1.78 -15.11
C LEU A 30 9.47 -1.96 -14.87
N PRO A 31 10.09 -3.06 -15.35
CA PRO A 31 11.48 -3.41 -15.00
C PRO A 31 12.52 -2.42 -15.51
N SER A 32 12.19 -1.61 -16.53
CA SER A 32 13.08 -0.62 -17.14
C SER A 32 12.98 0.77 -16.51
N GLU A 33 12.08 0.97 -15.55
CA GLU A 33 11.92 2.27 -14.89
C GLU A 33 12.90 2.45 -13.71
N SER A 34 13.18 3.72 -13.39
CA SER A 34 13.93 4.10 -12.20
C SER A 34 12.96 4.40 -11.07
N PHE A 35 13.19 3.81 -9.91
CA PHE A 35 12.33 4.03 -8.76
C PHE A 35 13.03 4.81 -7.66
N LEU A 36 12.29 5.69 -6.98
CA LEU A 36 12.65 6.32 -5.75
C LEU A 36 11.64 5.92 -4.68
N TYR A 37 12.07 5.13 -3.70
CA TYR A 37 11.23 4.76 -2.57
C TYR A 37 11.44 5.74 -1.43
N TYR A 38 10.34 6.28 -0.89
CA TYR A 38 10.38 7.19 0.26
C TYR A 38 9.52 6.62 1.39
N ALA A 39 10.15 6.33 2.53
CA ALA A 39 9.51 5.94 3.77
C ALA A 39 9.48 7.11 4.75
N ASP A 40 8.31 7.55 5.20
CA ASP A 40 8.18 8.55 6.25
C ASP A 40 8.24 7.92 7.66
N SER A 41 9.33 7.21 7.93
CA SER A 41 9.51 6.38 9.13
C SER A 41 9.48 7.19 10.43
N HIS A 42 9.91 8.44 10.43
CA HIS A 42 9.86 9.30 11.63
C HIS A 42 8.43 9.60 12.08
N ASN A 43 7.51 9.64 11.15
CA ASN A 43 6.11 9.92 11.41
C ASN A 43 5.21 8.66 11.40
N ASN A 44 5.78 7.48 11.19
CA ASN A 44 5.05 6.21 11.25
C ASN A 44 4.71 5.84 12.73
N PRO A 45 3.56 5.22 13.03
CA PRO A 45 2.46 4.90 12.11
C PRO A 45 1.49 6.07 11.88
N TYR A 46 0.86 6.13 10.71
CA TYR A 46 -0.15 7.15 10.38
C TYR A 46 -1.53 6.86 10.98
N GLY A 47 -1.83 5.60 11.31
CA GLY A 47 -3.14 5.18 11.80
C GLY A 47 -3.71 6.01 12.97
N PRO A 48 -2.94 6.32 14.03
CA PRO A 48 -3.42 7.10 15.17
C PRO A 48 -3.39 8.62 14.97
N LYS A 49 -2.82 9.13 13.85
CA LYS A 49 -2.64 10.56 13.62
C LYS A 49 -3.89 11.23 13.06
N SER A 50 -4.02 12.53 13.28
CA SER A 50 -5.06 13.35 12.67
C SER A 50 -4.83 13.55 11.17
N SER A 51 -5.92 13.82 10.42
CA SER A 51 -5.82 14.11 8.98
C SER A 51 -4.95 15.34 8.70
N LEU A 52 -4.94 16.34 9.59
CA LEU A 52 -4.08 17.55 9.45
C LEU A 52 -2.60 17.21 9.59
N GLU A 53 -2.21 16.38 10.57
CA GLU A 53 -0.83 15.93 10.73
C GLU A 53 -0.38 15.13 9.53
N ILE A 54 -1.18 14.16 9.08
CA ILE A 54 -0.89 13.34 7.91
C ILE A 54 -0.71 14.21 6.67
N ALA A 55 -1.63 15.17 6.45
CA ALA A 55 -1.55 16.10 5.32
C ALA A 55 -0.23 16.89 5.33
N SER A 56 0.16 17.41 6.50
CA SER A 56 1.42 18.14 6.65
C SER A 56 2.64 17.26 6.35
N TYR A 57 2.69 16.04 6.88
CA TYR A 57 3.81 15.12 6.66
C TYR A 57 3.94 14.74 5.19
N VAL A 58 2.84 14.39 4.55
CA VAL A 58 2.86 14.00 3.14
C VAL A 58 3.27 15.16 2.25
N LYS A 59 2.78 16.39 2.51
CA LYS A 59 3.20 17.57 1.75
C LYS A 59 4.69 17.84 1.88
N ASN A 60 5.23 17.83 3.09
CA ASN A 60 6.68 18.01 3.32
C ASN A 60 7.47 16.95 2.55
N ALA A 61 7.03 15.69 2.58
CA ALA A 61 7.68 14.62 1.82
C ALA A 61 7.60 14.85 0.30
N VAL A 62 6.47 15.33 -0.23
CA VAL A 62 6.33 15.63 -1.66
C VAL A 62 7.19 16.83 -2.04
N GLU A 63 7.25 17.87 -1.22
CA GLU A 63 8.18 19.01 -1.42
C GLU A 63 9.64 18.54 -1.47
N TYR A 64 10.03 17.64 -0.54
CA TYR A 64 11.35 17.02 -0.57
C TYR A 64 11.59 16.23 -1.86
N LEU A 65 10.61 15.46 -2.30
CA LEU A 65 10.71 14.63 -3.51
C LEU A 65 10.82 15.45 -4.80
N GLN A 66 10.35 16.71 -4.82
CA GLN A 66 10.47 17.59 -5.99
C GLN A 66 11.92 17.96 -6.37
N GLN A 67 12.90 17.78 -5.47
CA GLN A 67 14.31 17.96 -5.83
C GLN A 67 14.81 16.91 -6.85
N PHE A 68 14.06 15.83 -7.02
CA PHE A 68 14.32 14.79 -8.01
C PHE A 68 13.43 15.01 -9.23
N ASN A 69 13.88 14.56 -10.41
CA ASN A 69 13.08 14.60 -11.63
C ASN A 69 11.98 13.52 -11.57
N LEU A 70 10.76 13.91 -11.16
CA LEU A 70 9.65 12.97 -10.97
C LEU A 70 8.87 12.77 -12.26
N LYS A 71 8.81 11.52 -12.72
CA LYS A 71 7.91 11.04 -13.77
C LYS A 71 6.49 10.82 -13.27
N ALA A 72 6.35 10.33 -12.05
CA ALA A 72 5.08 10.11 -11.36
C ALA A 72 5.32 9.94 -9.86
N LEU A 73 4.25 10.13 -9.07
CA LEU A 73 4.22 9.81 -7.64
C LEU A 73 3.13 8.78 -7.37
N VAL A 74 3.48 7.69 -6.70
CA VAL A 74 2.54 6.72 -6.14
C VAL A 74 2.46 6.93 -4.63
N LEU A 75 1.30 7.33 -4.12
CA LEU A 75 0.99 7.28 -2.69
C LEU A 75 0.57 5.86 -2.35
N ALA A 76 1.53 5.03 -1.93
CA ALA A 76 1.27 3.62 -1.61
C ALA A 76 0.49 3.48 -0.30
N CYS A 77 0.70 4.37 0.67
CA CYS A 77 -0.03 4.37 1.93
C CYS A 77 -1.53 4.66 1.72
N ASN A 78 -2.40 3.70 2.05
CA ASN A 78 -3.86 3.87 1.97
C ASN A 78 -4.34 5.04 2.83
N THR A 79 -3.77 5.18 4.05
CA THR A 79 -4.11 6.26 4.98
C THR A 79 -3.74 7.62 4.40
N ALA A 80 -2.53 7.79 3.86
CA ALA A 80 -2.12 9.03 3.20
C ALA A 80 -3.01 9.34 1.99
N THR A 81 -3.28 8.34 1.15
CA THR A 81 -4.15 8.49 -0.02
C THR A 81 -5.54 8.99 0.35
N SER A 82 -6.15 8.43 1.40
CA SER A 82 -7.49 8.83 1.81
C SER A 82 -7.56 10.29 2.28
N VAL A 83 -6.47 10.81 2.83
CA VAL A 83 -6.40 12.17 3.39
C VAL A 83 -6.06 13.23 2.33
N VAL A 84 -5.02 13.03 1.51
CA VAL A 84 -4.43 14.15 0.74
C VAL A 84 -4.40 13.99 -0.77
N VAL A 85 -4.70 12.83 -1.34
CA VAL A 85 -4.46 12.58 -2.78
C VAL A 85 -5.14 13.60 -3.68
N GLN A 86 -6.35 14.05 -3.34
CA GLN A 86 -7.09 15.00 -4.17
C GLN A 86 -6.45 16.39 -4.14
N GLU A 87 -5.96 16.81 -2.99
CA GLU A 87 -5.29 18.09 -2.84
C GLU A 87 -3.98 18.09 -3.64
N LEU A 88 -3.15 17.05 -3.49
CA LEU A 88 -1.90 16.93 -4.24
C LEU A 88 -2.13 16.90 -5.77
N ARG A 89 -3.17 16.22 -6.24
CA ARG A 89 -3.51 16.22 -7.67
C ARG A 89 -3.87 17.58 -8.23
N ASN A 90 -4.39 18.48 -7.39
CA ASN A 90 -4.69 19.86 -7.79
C ASN A 90 -3.45 20.77 -7.74
N GLU A 91 -2.46 20.41 -6.93
CA GLU A 91 -1.27 21.23 -6.67
C GLU A 91 -0.11 20.91 -7.62
N TYR A 92 0.06 19.63 -8.00
CA TYR A 92 1.20 19.16 -8.79
C TYR A 92 0.81 18.74 -10.20
N SER A 93 1.71 18.98 -11.17
CA SER A 93 1.49 18.70 -12.60
C SER A 93 1.82 17.27 -13.03
N PHE A 94 2.66 16.55 -12.26
CA PHE A 94 2.97 15.15 -12.56
C PHE A 94 1.85 14.21 -12.10
N PRO A 95 1.70 13.04 -12.73
CA PRO A 95 0.70 12.06 -12.35
C PRO A 95 0.85 11.61 -10.88
N ILE A 96 -0.26 11.67 -10.12
CA ILE A 96 -0.32 11.20 -8.72
C ILE A 96 -1.32 10.06 -8.62
N ILE A 97 -0.82 8.88 -8.30
CA ILE A 97 -1.58 7.66 -8.16
C ILE A 97 -1.73 7.34 -6.67
N GLY A 98 -2.96 7.21 -6.19
CA GLY A 98 -3.25 6.83 -4.81
C GLY A 98 -3.66 5.37 -4.70
N MET A 99 -3.22 4.71 -3.64
CA MET A 99 -3.65 3.37 -3.27
C MET A 99 -5.01 3.44 -2.56
N GLU A 100 -5.99 2.73 -3.08
CA GLU A 100 -7.30 2.56 -2.45
C GLU A 100 -7.52 1.09 -2.07
N PRO A 101 -8.27 0.80 -0.98
CA PRO A 101 -8.67 -0.56 -0.67
C PRO A 101 -9.39 -1.21 -1.85
N ALA A 102 -9.04 -2.46 -2.17
CA ALA A 102 -9.52 -3.17 -3.35
C ALA A 102 -10.97 -3.68 -3.20
N VAL A 103 -11.91 -2.82 -2.77
CA VAL A 103 -13.31 -3.19 -2.52
C VAL A 103 -14.02 -3.58 -3.82
N LYS A 104 -13.77 -2.86 -4.92
CA LYS A 104 -14.39 -3.17 -6.22
C LYS A 104 -13.98 -4.55 -6.74
N PRO A 105 -12.69 -4.91 -6.86
CA PRO A 105 -12.30 -6.27 -7.21
C PRO A 105 -12.83 -7.32 -6.24
N ALA A 106 -12.88 -7.02 -4.94
CA ALA A 106 -13.44 -7.92 -3.94
C ALA A 106 -14.94 -8.19 -4.17
N ALA A 107 -15.71 -7.15 -4.54
CA ALA A 107 -17.13 -7.31 -4.85
C ALA A 107 -17.38 -8.22 -6.06
N GLU A 108 -16.52 -8.13 -7.07
CA GLU A 108 -16.61 -8.96 -8.27
C GLU A 108 -16.36 -10.45 -7.96
N ILE A 109 -15.44 -10.77 -7.04
CA ILE A 109 -15.08 -12.16 -6.71
C ILE A 109 -15.86 -12.74 -5.52
N ALA A 110 -16.50 -11.90 -4.71
CA ALA A 110 -17.25 -12.35 -3.52
C ALA A 110 -18.54 -13.13 -3.87
N ASP A 111 -18.93 -13.16 -5.13
CA ASP A 111 -20.09 -13.89 -5.65
C ASP A 111 -21.38 -13.63 -4.84
N GLY A 112 -21.66 -12.36 -4.55
CA GLY A 112 -22.81 -11.92 -3.79
C GLY A 112 -22.71 -12.08 -2.26
N LYS A 113 -21.64 -12.69 -1.75
CA LYS A 113 -21.34 -12.78 -0.31
C LYS A 113 -20.77 -11.46 0.24
N LYS A 114 -20.63 -11.39 1.56
CA LYS A 114 -20.02 -10.26 2.26
C LYS A 114 -18.52 -10.14 1.95
N ILE A 115 -18.01 -8.94 2.15
CA ILE A 115 -16.60 -8.57 2.03
C ILE A 115 -16.13 -8.05 3.38
N LEU A 116 -15.02 -8.60 3.90
CA LEU A 116 -14.36 -8.06 5.08
C LEU A 116 -13.22 -7.12 4.66
N VAL A 117 -13.36 -5.82 4.93
CA VAL A 117 -12.29 -4.84 4.66
C VAL A 117 -11.44 -4.66 5.91
N CYS A 118 -10.21 -5.18 5.85
CA CYS A 118 -9.21 -5.02 6.90
C CYS A 118 -8.30 -3.84 6.58
N ALA A 119 -8.26 -2.80 7.44
CA ALA A 119 -7.40 -1.64 7.25
C ALA A 119 -6.97 -1.04 8.60
N THR A 120 -6.28 0.11 8.58
CA THR A 120 -6.04 0.88 9.79
C THR A 120 -7.32 1.60 10.23
N GLU A 121 -7.46 1.90 11.51
CA GLU A 121 -8.62 2.63 12.04
C GLU A 121 -8.86 3.95 11.27
N ARG A 122 -7.79 4.68 10.96
CA ARG A 122 -7.87 5.91 10.18
C ARG A 122 -8.47 5.66 8.79
N THR A 123 -7.96 4.69 8.04
CA THR A 123 -8.48 4.36 6.71
C THR A 123 -9.96 3.97 6.77
N LEU A 124 -10.37 3.22 7.79
CA LEU A 124 -11.76 2.78 7.96
C LEU A 124 -12.73 3.92 8.32
N SER A 125 -12.23 4.98 8.97
CA SER A 125 -13.02 6.15 9.36
C SER A 125 -13.09 7.25 8.28
N GLU A 126 -12.25 7.19 7.25
CA GLU A 126 -12.24 8.21 6.20
C GLU A 126 -13.45 8.11 5.27
N GLU A 127 -14.00 9.28 4.93
CA GLU A 127 -15.17 9.40 4.06
C GLU A 127 -14.94 8.78 2.68
N LYS A 128 -13.71 8.86 2.18
CA LYS A 128 -13.32 8.29 0.89
C LYS A 128 -13.59 6.80 0.78
N LEU A 129 -13.32 6.01 1.83
CA LEU A 129 -13.67 4.58 1.84
C LEU A 129 -15.18 4.37 1.82
N SER A 130 -15.93 5.18 2.58
CA SER A 130 -17.39 5.10 2.60
C SER A 130 -17.98 5.44 1.22
N GLN A 131 -17.47 6.49 0.55
CA GLN A 131 -17.86 6.84 -0.83
C GLN A 131 -17.53 5.73 -1.83
N LEU A 132 -16.37 5.07 -1.67
CA LEU A 132 -15.99 3.93 -2.52
C LEU A 132 -16.98 2.76 -2.37
N ILE A 133 -17.38 2.48 -1.14
CA ILE A 133 -18.34 1.39 -0.83
C ILE A 133 -19.72 1.73 -1.38
N SER A 134 -20.25 2.94 -1.12
CA SER A 134 -21.56 3.40 -1.61
C SER A 134 -21.64 3.39 -3.14
N GLY A 135 -20.53 3.73 -3.81
CA GLY A 135 -20.45 3.71 -5.28
C GLY A 135 -20.51 2.31 -5.90
N LEU A 136 -20.44 1.24 -5.10
CA LEU A 136 -20.49 -0.15 -5.56
C LEU A 136 -21.85 -0.82 -5.33
N ASP A 137 -22.84 -0.12 -4.80
CA ASP A 137 -24.15 -0.69 -4.44
C ASP A 137 -24.01 -1.94 -3.52
N ALA A 138 -23.02 -1.90 -2.61
CA ALA A 138 -22.61 -3.01 -1.78
C ALA A 138 -22.43 -2.64 -0.30
N GLU A 139 -23.06 -1.54 0.18
CA GLU A 139 -22.89 -1.05 1.56
C GLU A 139 -23.28 -2.09 2.60
N ASP A 140 -24.37 -2.80 2.36
CA ASP A 140 -24.91 -3.85 3.23
C ASP A 140 -24.04 -5.14 3.24
N LYS A 141 -23.09 -5.26 2.30
CA LYS A 141 -22.22 -6.41 2.14
C LYS A 141 -20.79 -6.17 2.65
N VAL A 142 -20.45 -4.95 3.07
CA VAL A 142 -19.10 -4.63 3.53
C VAL A 142 -19.03 -4.52 5.04
N GLU A 143 -18.26 -5.40 5.65
CA GLU A 143 -17.87 -5.30 7.04
C GLU A 143 -16.45 -4.74 7.16
N LYS A 144 -16.18 -3.95 8.20
CA LYS A 144 -14.91 -3.25 8.41
C LYS A 144 -14.23 -3.78 9.66
N MET A 145 -12.92 -4.04 9.58
CA MET A 145 -12.12 -4.51 10.71
C MET A 145 -10.77 -3.82 10.76
N ALA A 146 -10.41 -3.27 11.91
CA ALA A 146 -9.07 -2.70 12.12
C ALA A 146 -8.08 -3.80 12.52
N LEU A 147 -6.92 -3.86 11.84
CA LEU A 147 -5.82 -4.76 12.18
C LEU A 147 -4.51 -3.98 12.39
N SER A 148 -4.59 -2.88 13.15
CA SER A 148 -3.49 -1.89 13.27
C SER A 148 -2.19 -2.46 13.83
N GLU A 149 -2.21 -3.53 14.64
CA GLU A 149 -1.00 -4.18 15.15
C GLU A 149 -0.15 -4.84 14.06
N LEU A 150 -0.75 -5.23 12.92
CA LEU A 150 0.02 -5.78 11.80
C LEU A 150 1.03 -4.77 11.25
N VAL A 151 0.77 -3.46 11.37
CA VAL A 151 1.74 -2.42 11.02
C VAL A 151 2.97 -2.54 11.93
N CYS A 152 2.77 -2.65 13.25
CA CYS A 152 3.87 -2.78 14.19
C CYS A 152 4.68 -4.07 13.98
N PHE A 153 4.01 -5.20 13.72
CA PHE A 153 4.69 -6.45 13.43
C PHE A 153 5.55 -6.34 12.17
N SER A 154 5.02 -5.76 11.09
CA SER A 154 5.76 -5.65 9.83
C SER A 154 6.95 -4.69 9.94
N GLU A 155 6.82 -3.55 10.60
CA GLU A 155 7.94 -2.62 10.82
C GLU A 155 9.09 -3.24 11.65
N ASN A 156 8.79 -4.28 12.43
CA ASN A 156 9.77 -5.04 13.21
C ASN A 156 10.17 -6.37 12.55
N GLU A 157 9.92 -6.56 11.27
CA GLU A 157 10.24 -7.79 10.49
C GLU A 157 9.63 -9.06 11.12
N GLN A 158 8.50 -8.94 11.84
CA GLN A 158 7.81 -10.05 12.51
C GLN A 158 6.65 -10.56 11.63
N PHE A 159 6.96 -11.07 10.45
CA PHE A 159 5.94 -11.50 9.47
C PHE A 159 5.34 -12.87 9.79
N GLU A 160 6.07 -13.70 10.52
CA GLU A 160 5.77 -15.09 10.81
C GLU A 160 5.83 -15.39 12.30
N GLY A 161 5.42 -16.62 12.65
CA GLY A 161 5.49 -17.11 14.02
C GLY A 161 4.20 -16.95 14.80
N ALA A 162 4.28 -17.22 16.11
CA ALA A 162 3.09 -17.33 16.95
C ALA A 162 2.38 -15.98 17.21
N LYS A 163 3.14 -14.90 17.37
CA LYS A 163 2.57 -13.58 17.69
C LYS A 163 1.59 -13.05 16.64
N PRO A 164 1.99 -12.80 15.39
CA PRO A 164 1.06 -12.29 14.38
C PRO A 164 -0.04 -13.32 14.05
N LYS A 165 0.25 -14.62 14.12
CA LYS A 165 -0.74 -15.67 13.89
C LYS A 165 -1.83 -15.70 14.97
N ASN A 166 -1.46 -15.59 16.24
CA ASN A 166 -2.41 -15.56 17.34
C ASN A 166 -3.24 -14.28 17.28
N TYR A 167 -2.61 -13.13 17.03
CA TYR A 167 -3.32 -11.87 16.81
C TYR A 167 -4.40 -12.01 15.72
N CYS A 168 -4.07 -12.51 14.54
CA CYS A 168 -5.07 -12.71 13.49
C CYS A 168 -6.18 -13.67 13.91
N LYS A 169 -5.86 -14.78 14.62
CA LYS A 169 -6.86 -15.71 15.12
C LYS A 169 -7.81 -15.08 16.15
N GLU A 170 -7.30 -14.23 17.01
CA GLU A 170 -8.09 -13.51 18.02
C GLU A 170 -9.02 -12.50 17.37
N GLN A 171 -8.49 -11.70 16.39
CA GLN A 171 -9.31 -10.72 15.67
C GLN A 171 -10.42 -11.38 14.84
N PHE A 172 -10.16 -12.52 14.23
CA PHE A 172 -11.11 -13.25 13.38
C PHE A 172 -12.02 -14.21 14.18
N ASN A 173 -11.87 -14.25 15.50
CA ASN A 173 -12.70 -15.11 16.34
C ASN A 173 -14.18 -14.69 16.30
N GLY A 174 -15.07 -15.65 16.11
CA GLY A 174 -16.51 -15.41 16.09
C GLY A 174 -17.07 -14.93 14.74
N ILE A 175 -16.24 -14.74 13.71
CA ILE A 175 -16.72 -14.43 12.36
C ILE A 175 -17.39 -15.67 11.76
N ASN A 176 -18.62 -15.53 11.24
CA ASN A 176 -19.26 -16.55 10.43
C ASN A 176 -18.74 -16.47 8.98
N TRP A 177 -17.63 -17.13 8.69
CA TRP A 177 -16.96 -17.08 7.39
C TRP A 177 -17.80 -17.59 6.22
N GLU A 178 -18.86 -18.36 6.47
CA GLU A 178 -19.75 -18.83 5.39
C GLU A 178 -20.50 -17.68 4.70
N GLU A 179 -20.62 -16.54 5.39
CA GLU A 179 -21.22 -15.33 4.83
C GLU A 179 -20.25 -14.52 3.95
N PHE A 180 -18.93 -14.77 4.04
CA PHE A 180 -17.91 -13.98 3.37
C PHE A 180 -17.35 -14.68 2.13
N GLY A 181 -17.16 -13.92 1.05
CA GLY A 181 -16.49 -14.38 -0.17
C GLY A 181 -15.11 -13.79 -0.37
N ALA A 182 -14.83 -12.61 0.23
CA ALA A 182 -13.55 -11.93 0.09
C ALA A 182 -13.11 -11.22 1.38
N LEU A 183 -11.78 -11.11 1.57
CA LEU A 183 -11.12 -10.30 2.56
C LEU A 183 -10.17 -9.34 1.85
N VAL A 184 -10.33 -8.03 2.10
CA VAL A 184 -9.50 -6.98 1.49
C VAL A 184 -8.39 -6.57 2.44
N LEU A 185 -7.15 -6.60 1.97
CA LEU A 185 -6.00 -6.02 2.65
C LEU A 185 -5.92 -4.53 2.29
N GLY A 186 -6.57 -3.69 3.08
CA GLY A 186 -6.67 -2.24 2.87
C GLY A 186 -5.52 -1.44 3.49
N CYS A 187 -4.39 -2.08 3.73
CA CYS A 187 -3.15 -1.46 4.18
C CYS A 187 -1.96 -2.18 3.54
N THR A 188 -0.98 -1.42 3.05
CA THR A 188 0.24 -1.94 2.41
C THR A 188 1.02 -2.89 3.31
N HIS A 189 1.07 -2.62 4.61
CA HIS A 189 1.74 -3.47 5.59
C HIS A 189 1.09 -4.85 5.75
N PHE A 190 -0.23 -4.97 5.53
CA PHE A 190 -0.94 -6.24 5.72
C PHE A 190 -0.61 -7.28 4.65
N ILE A 191 -0.08 -6.85 3.51
CA ILE A 191 0.27 -7.71 2.39
C ILE A 191 1.40 -8.68 2.77
N PHE A 192 2.32 -8.27 3.65
CA PHE A 192 3.34 -9.16 4.21
C PHE A 192 2.75 -10.36 4.97
N PHE A 193 1.51 -10.25 5.43
CA PHE A 193 0.80 -11.30 6.17
C PHE A 193 -0.22 -12.07 5.32
N ARG A 194 -0.23 -11.90 4.00
CA ARG A 194 -1.20 -12.54 3.09
C ARG A 194 -1.30 -14.05 3.34
N ASN A 195 -0.18 -14.76 3.31
CA ASN A 195 -0.15 -16.23 3.47
C ASN A 195 -0.53 -16.63 4.91
N LEU A 196 -0.11 -15.85 5.92
CA LEU A 196 -0.48 -16.09 7.31
C LEU A 196 -1.99 -15.90 7.49
N ILE A 197 -2.58 -14.81 6.98
CA ILE A 197 -4.03 -14.56 7.02
C ILE A 197 -4.78 -15.69 6.32
N GLN A 198 -4.38 -16.06 5.11
CA GLN A 198 -4.99 -17.17 4.37
C GLN A 198 -4.91 -18.50 5.13
N SER A 199 -3.87 -18.69 5.97
CA SER A 199 -3.72 -19.90 6.79
C SER A 199 -4.68 -19.99 7.99
N VAL A 200 -5.33 -18.90 8.35
CA VAL A 200 -6.22 -18.80 9.53
C VAL A 200 -7.69 -18.52 9.18
N ILE A 201 -8.00 -18.35 7.90
CA ILE A 201 -9.36 -18.20 7.37
C ILE A 201 -9.67 -19.35 6.41
N PRO A 202 -10.97 -19.65 6.11
CA PRO A 202 -11.33 -20.70 5.15
C PRO A 202 -10.83 -20.38 3.73
N GLN A 203 -10.48 -21.43 2.98
CA GLN A 203 -9.94 -21.29 1.61
C GLN A 203 -10.91 -20.70 0.60
N HIS A 204 -12.22 -20.77 0.83
CA HIS A 204 -13.21 -20.16 -0.06
C HIS A 204 -13.23 -18.63 0.03
N VAL A 205 -12.68 -18.03 1.10
CA VAL A 205 -12.57 -16.57 1.25
C VAL A 205 -11.32 -16.09 0.52
N GLN A 206 -11.50 -15.33 -0.53
CA GLN A 206 -10.39 -14.82 -1.36
C GLN A 206 -9.73 -13.61 -0.71
N VAL A 207 -8.41 -13.64 -0.54
CA VAL A 207 -7.65 -12.49 -0.03
C VAL A 207 -7.18 -11.61 -1.19
N VAL A 208 -7.58 -10.35 -1.19
CA VAL A 208 -7.27 -9.36 -2.24
C VAL A 208 -6.62 -8.11 -1.69
N ASP A 209 -5.80 -7.45 -2.51
CA ASP A 209 -5.18 -6.15 -2.24
C ASP A 209 -5.23 -5.22 -3.47
N GLY A 210 -4.76 -3.98 -3.27
CA GLY A 210 -4.78 -2.94 -4.28
C GLY A 210 -3.50 -2.79 -5.11
N ASN A 211 -2.42 -3.56 -4.85
CA ASN A 211 -1.12 -3.33 -5.46
C ASN A 211 -1.16 -3.40 -6.99
N LEU A 212 -1.64 -4.52 -7.53
CA LEU A 212 -1.71 -4.73 -8.97
C LEU A 212 -2.57 -3.66 -9.67
N GLY A 213 -3.71 -3.30 -9.06
CA GLY A 213 -4.59 -2.25 -9.58
C GLY A 213 -3.91 -0.88 -9.61
N THR A 214 -3.18 -0.54 -8.54
CA THR A 214 -2.43 0.71 -8.43
C THR A 214 -1.31 0.79 -9.47
N VAL A 215 -0.55 -0.28 -9.66
CA VAL A 215 0.55 -0.31 -10.64
C VAL A 215 0.01 -0.31 -12.08
N LYS A 216 -1.09 -1.01 -12.38
CA LYS A 216 -1.77 -0.92 -13.68
C LYS A 216 -2.24 0.51 -13.96
N ARG A 217 -2.76 1.22 -12.94
CA ARG A 217 -3.14 2.63 -13.09
C ARG A 217 -1.93 3.51 -13.36
N LEU A 218 -0.82 3.30 -12.65
CA LEU A 218 0.45 3.99 -12.92
C LEU A 218 0.88 3.78 -14.37
N THR A 219 0.95 2.53 -14.84
CA THR A 219 1.35 2.20 -16.22
C THR A 219 0.47 2.87 -17.27
N SER A 220 -0.82 3.07 -16.99
CA SER A 220 -1.75 3.74 -17.90
C SER A 220 -1.56 5.27 -18.01
N LEU A 221 -0.82 5.89 -17.11
CA LEU A 221 -0.65 7.34 -16.99
C LEU A 221 0.75 7.83 -17.37
N ILE A 222 1.71 6.92 -17.53
CA ILE A 222 3.09 7.26 -17.88
C ILE A 222 3.47 6.69 -19.23
N GLU A 223 4.41 7.36 -19.91
CA GLU A 223 5.12 6.76 -21.04
C GLU A 223 6.21 5.83 -20.48
N THR A 224 6.14 4.56 -20.80
CA THR A 224 7.12 3.58 -20.32
C THR A 224 8.45 3.70 -21.03
N THR A 225 9.54 3.55 -20.29
CA THR A 225 10.89 3.60 -20.85
C THR A 225 11.23 2.29 -21.57
N ALA A 226 11.57 2.39 -22.86
CA ALA A 226 11.95 1.24 -23.69
C ALA A 226 13.46 0.90 -23.55
N LEU A 227 13.96 0.62 -22.35
CA LEU A 227 15.34 0.24 -22.12
C LEU A 227 15.44 -1.19 -21.60
N ASP A 228 16.45 -1.93 -22.08
CA ASP A 228 16.68 -3.35 -21.75
C ASP A 228 17.34 -3.60 -20.37
N TYR A 229 17.43 -2.60 -19.49
CA TYR A 229 18.08 -2.79 -18.19
C TYR A 229 17.34 -2.05 -17.06
N SER A 230 17.31 -2.66 -15.88
CA SER A 230 16.81 -2.03 -14.66
C SER A 230 17.68 -0.83 -14.27
N ARG A 231 17.05 0.32 -14.02
CA ARG A 231 17.74 1.54 -13.60
C ARG A 231 18.01 1.63 -12.09
N GLY A 232 17.61 0.63 -11.32
CA GLY A 232 17.82 0.57 -9.88
C GLY A 232 16.75 1.29 -9.06
N ILE A 233 16.97 1.27 -7.76
CA ILE A 233 16.11 1.89 -6.75
C ILE A 233 16.98 2.80 -5.91
N VAL A 234 16.49 4.01 -5.65
CA VAL A 234 17.05 4.92 -4.65
C VAL A 234 16.12 4.90 -3.43
N TYR A 235 16.68 4.70 -2.25
CA TYR A 235 15.90 4.63 -1.01
C TYR A 235 16.13 5.87 -0.17
N HIS A 236 15.03 6.50 0.25
CA HIS A 236 15.02 7.61 1.19
C HIS A 236 14.17 7.28 2.40
N GLU A 237 14.61 7.69 3.56
CA GLU A 237 13.89 7.55 4.82
C GLU A 237 13.88 8.90 5.53
N SER A 238 12.70 9.49 5.66
CA SER A 238 12.48 10.80 6.30
C SER A 238 13.51 11.86 5.89
N GLU A 239 13.55 12.17 4.58
CA GLU A 239 14.38 13.21 3.95
C GLU A 239 15.90 12.92 3.95
N ALA A 240 16.32 11.70 4.24
CA ALA A 240 17.70 11.27 4.15
C ALA A 240 17.85 10.03 3.25
N MET A 241 19.03 9.86 2.65
CA MET A 241 19.36 8.61 1.97
C MET A 241 19.35 7.46 2.98
N ALA A 242 18.60 6.40 2.68
CA ALA A 242 18.40 5.28 3.58
C ALA A 242 19.42 4.16 3.36
N ASP A 243 19.62 3.33 4.39
CA ASP A 243 20.33 2.05 4.23
C ASP A 243 19.49 1.07 3.40
N ALA A 244 19.90 0.85 2.16
CA ALA A 244 19.25 -0.07 1.23
C ALA A 244 19.11 -1.49 1.81
N GLY A 245 20.05 -1.95 2.64
CA GLY A 245 20.06 -3.30 3.18
C GLY A 245 18.81 -3.64 3.99
N ARG A 246 18.22 -2.67 4.71
CA ARG A 246 16.93 -2.86 5.39
C ARG A 246 15.82 -3.14 4.37
N PHE A 247 15.65 -2.28 3.39
CA PHE A 247 14.56 -2.39 2.41
C PHE A 247 14.69 -3.62 1.51
N GLU A 248 15.91 -3.99 1.15
CA GLU A 248 16.17 -5.19 0.33
C GLU A 248 15.79 -6.50 1.07
N ARG A 249 15.87 -6.56 2.40
CA ARG A 249 15.37 -7.73 3.15
C ARG A 249 13.86 -7.90 3.00
N TYR A 250 13.09 -6.80 3.05
CA TYR A 250 11.65 -6.83 2.81
C TYR A 250 11.30 -7.27 1.39
N LEU A 251 12.02 -6.75 0.40
CA LEU A 251 11.81 -7.13 -1.00
C LEU A 251 12.13 -8.62 -1.23
N LYS A 252 13.17 -9.13 -0.57
CA LYS A 252 13.50 -10.56 -0.61
C LYS A 252 12.39 -11.40 0.01
N TYR A 253 11.86 -10.99 1.16
CA TYR A 253 10.72 -11.69 1.78
C TYR A 253 9.50 -11.72 0.86
N LEU A 254 9.16 -10.60 0.20
CA LEU A 254 8.07 -10.57 -0.78
C LEU A 254 8.31 -11.52 -1.96
N GLN A 255 9.55 -11.67 -2.41
CA GLN A 255 9.90 -12.63 -3.45
C GLN A 255 9.72 -14.08 -3.00
N GLU A 256 9.98 -14.38 -1.72
CA GLU A 256 9.74 -15.69 -1.12
C GLU A 256 8.24 -15.99 -0.95
N LEU A 257 7.41 -14.98 -0.69
CA LEU A 257 5.94 -15.12 -0.60
C LEU A 257 5.28 -15.45 -1.95
N ASP A 258 5.88 -15.04 -3.06
CA ASP A 258 5.35 -15.27 -4.42
C ASP A 258 5.71 -16.68 -4.99
N GLN A 259 6.56 -17.44 -4.29
CA GLN A 259 6.98 -18.80 -4.68
C GLN A 259 6.06 -19.87 -4.10
#